data_9d484c306fe0b9d87a41d50486fb4e0d
#
_entry.id   9d484c306fe0b9d87a41d50486fb4e0d
#
_cell.length_a   1.000
_cell.length_b   1.000
_cell.length_c   1.000
_cell.angle_alpha   90.00
_cell.angle_beta   90.00
_cell.angle_gamma   90.00
#
_symmetry.space_group_name_H-M   'P 1'
#
loop_
_entity.id
_entity.type
_entity.pdbx_description
1 polymer ?
#
loop_
_entity_poly.entity_id
_entity_poly.type
_entity_poly.pdbx_seq_one_letter_code
_entity_poly.pdbx_strand_id
1 'polypeptide(L)'
;DKFPILPGLIESYDEKSEYNLASWEGNPVDSFSAIICGLNVKNIVITGEGTIDGGTTHDNWWKNCKVRNIAWRPNLFFINHCENVTMQGITVQNSPCWTIHPYFSNHLKFIDVKIKAPADSHNTDGLDPESCEDVLVLGTYISVGDDCIAIKSGKIYMAQKYNVPTTNMIVRQCCMRDGHGAVTV
;
A
#
# COMPACT_ATOMS: atom_id res chain seq x y z
N ASP A 1 -21.90 -2.10 7.15
CA ASP A 1 -20.64 -2.68 6.86
C ASP A 1 -20.47 -3.20 5.43
N LYS A 2 -20.54 -2.29 4.46
CA LYS A 2 -20.35 -2.65 3.06
C LYS A 2 -19.24 -1.77 2.50
N PHE A 3 -17.98 -2.17 2.71
CA PHE A 3 -16.89 -1.61 1.96
C PHE A 3 -17.08 -1.99 0.49
N PRO A 4 -16.94 -1.05 -0.45
CA PRO A 4 -16.94 -1.37 -1.86
C PRO A 4 -15.77 -2.33 -2.16
N ILE A 5 -15.95 -3.19 -3.15
CA ILE A 5 -14.93 -4.13 -3.61
C ILE A 5 -14.32 -3.56 -4.90
N LEU A 6 -13.01 -3.46 -4.90
CA LEU A 6 -12.24 -3.19 -6.11
C LEU A 6 -12.01 -4.52 -6.81
N PRO A 7 -12.48 -4.69 -8.05
CA PRO A 7 -12.32 -5.92 -8.78
C PRO A 7 -10.86 -6.16 -9.18
N GLY A 8 -10.47 -7.42 -9.17
CA GLY A 8 -9.22 -7.89 -9.73
C GLY A 8 -9.43 -9.30 -10.26
N LEU A 9 -9.51 -9.47 -11.55
CA LEU A 9 -9.68 -10.77 -12.17
C LEU A 9 -8.36 -11.54 -12.12
N ILE A 10 -8.33 -12.62 -11.35
CA ILE A 10 -7.22 -13.57 -11.35
C ILE A 10 -7.02 -14.05 -12.81
N GLU A 11 -5.75 -14.10 -13.25
CA GLU A 11 -5.34 -14.47 -14.61
C GLU A 11 -5.63 -13.44 -15.71
N SER A 12 -6.31 -12.35 -15.42
CA SER A 12 -6.45 -11.24 -16.36
C SER A 12 -5.34 -10.22 -16.10
N TYR A 13 -4.21 -10.36 -16.77
CA TYR A 13 -3.06 -9.47 -16.60
C TYR A 13 -3.10 -8.31 -17.62
N ASP A 14 -4.23 -7.68 -17.80
CA ASP A 14 -4.37 -6.49 -18.63
C ASP A 14 -4.41 -5.25 -17.74
N GLU A 15 -3.33 -4.47 -17.73
CA GLU A 15 -3.20 -3.25 -16.93
C GLU A 15 -4.25 -2.18 -17.27
N LYS A 16 -4.78 -2.22 -18.49
CA LYS A 16 -5.80 -1.28 -18.97
C LYS A 16 -7.22 -1.75 -18.65
N SER A 17 -7.35 -2.95 -18.12
CA SER A 17 -8.65 -3.48 -17.75
C SER A 17 -9.20 -2.74 -16.54
N GLU A 18 -10.42 -2.22 -16.67
CA GLU A 18 -11.18 -1.68 -15.55
C GLU A 18 -11.45 -2.69 -14.42
N TYR A 19 -11.16 -3.98 -14.70
CA TYR A 19 -11.34 -5.08 -13.75
C TYR A 19 -10.07 -5.44 -12.98
N ASN A 20 -8.93 -4.82 -13.26
CA ASN A 20 -7.67 -5.05 -12.54
C ASN A 20 -7.29 -3.86 -11.67
N LEU A 21 -8.20 -3.44 -10.79
CA LEU A 21 -8.01 -2.26 -9.94
C LEU A 21 -7.24 -2.56 -8.65
N ALA A 22 -7.05 -3.81 -8.28
CA ALA A 22 -6.33 -4.21 -7.08
C ALA A 22 -5.43 -5.42 -7.34
N SER A 23 -4.37 -5.52 -6.56
CA SER A 23 -3.45 -6.66 -6.59
C SER A 23 -3.05 -7.10 -5.18
N TRP A 24 -2.66 -8.34 -5.08
CA TRP A 24 -2.03 -8.93 -3.90
C TRP A 24 -0.86 -9.81 -4.31
N GLU A 25 0.33 -9.48 -3.82
CA GLU A 25 1.56 -10.22 -4.16
C GLU A 25 1.74 -10.46 -5.66
N GLY A 26 1.48 -9.43 -6.48
CA GLY A 26 1.62 -9.50 -7.92
C GLY A 26 0.55 -10.33 -8.64
N ASN A 27 -0.60 -10.55 -8.02
CA ASN A 27 -1.76 -11.17 -8.66
C ASN A 27 -2.95 -10.23 -8.61
N PRO A 28 -3.67 -10.04 -9.71
CA PRO A 28 -4.95 -9.34 -9.68
C PRO A 28 -5.94 -10.10 -8.77
N VAL A 29 -6.56 -9.40 -7.85
CA VAL A 29 -7.51 -9.99 -6.89
C VAL A 29 -8.61 -9.01 -6.55
N ASP A 30 -9.80 -9.53 -6.23
CA ASP A 30 -10.82 -8.73 -5.59
C ASP A 30 -10.34 -8.30 -4.21
N SER A 31 -10.34 -7.02 -3.92
CA SER A 31 -9.98 -6.46 -2.63
C SER A 31 -11.05 -5.50 -2.13
N PHE A 32 -11.28 -5.46 -0.82
CA PHE A 32 -12.06 -4.36 -0.27
C PHE A 32 -11.34 -3.03 -0.54
N SER A 33 -12.11 -2.00 -0.86
CA SER A 33 -11.57 -0.67 -1.08
C SER A 33 -10.89 -0.14 0.18
N ALA A 34 -9.75 0.51 0.00
CA ALA A 34 -9.08 1.23 1.07
C ALA A 34 -9.95 2.37 1.63
N ILE A 35 -9.67 2.81 2.86
CA ILE A 35 -10.32 3.99 3.45
C ILE A 35 -10.05 5.23 2.57
N ILE A 36 -8.80 5.38 2.10
CA ILE A 36 -8.46 6.37 1.09
C ILE A 36 -8.08 5.63 -0.17
N CYS A 37 -8.85 5.82 -1.22
CA CYS A 37 -8.66 5.17 -2.51
C CYS A 37 -8.66 6.22 -3.63
N GLY A 38 -7.62 6.23 -4.44
CA GLY A 38 -7.49 7.07 -5.62
C GLY A 38 -7.26 6.25 -6.88
N LEU A 39 -8.08 6.47 -7.91
CA LEU A 39 -7.95 5.78 -9.20
C LEU A 39 -7.84 6.82 -10.32
N ASN A 40 -6.72 6.81 -11.05
CA ASN A 40 -6.46 7.75 -12.16
C ASN A 40 -6.57 9.24 -11.75
N VAL A 41 -6.11 9.59 -10.54
CA VAL A 41 -6.20 10.96 -9.99
C VAL A 41 -4.82 11.62 -9.98
N LYS A 42 -4.80 12.92 -10.23
CA LYS A 42 -3.58 13.72 -10.19
C LYS A 42 -3.65 14.82 -9.12
N ASN A 43 -2.47 15.22 -8.64
CA ASN A 43 -2.31 16.32 -7.70
C ASN A 43 -3.03 16.11 -6.37
N ILE A 44 -2.77 14.97 -5.74
CA ILE A 44 -3.34 14.63 -4.43
C ILE A 44 -2.39 15.17 -3.34
N VAL A 45 -2.94 15.92 -2.39
CA VAL A 45 -2.22 16.39 -1.22
C VAL A 45 -2.98 16.00 0.04
N ILE A 46 -2.33 15.23 0.91
CA ILE A 46 -2.84 14.86 2.23
C ILE A 46 -1.84 15.40 3.25
N THR A 47 -2.25 16.37 4.04
CA THR A 47 -1.34 17.05 4.97
C THR A 47 -2.04 17.38 6.29
N GLY A 48 -1.24 17.59 7.32
CA GLY A 48 -1.71 17.94 8.64
C GLY A 48 -1.00 17.15 9.75
N GLU A 49 -1.55 17.17 10.96
CA GLU A 49 -1.04 16.46 12.13
C GLU A 49 -2.02 15.38 12.64
N GLY A 50 -3.07 15.13 11.87
CA GLY A 50 -4.13 14.17 12.21
C GLY A 50 -3.71 12.72 12.08
N THR A 51 -4.61 11.83 12.50
CA THR A 51 -4.43 10.38 12.41
C THR A 51 -5.54 9.75 11.57
N ILE A 52 -5.15 8.88 10.66
CA ILE A 52 -6.04 7.97 9.95
C ILE A 52 -5.82 6.59 10.55
N ASP A 53 -6.85 6.05 11.19
CA ASP A 53 -6.80 4.77 11.89
C ASP A 53 -7.72 3.76 11.20
N GLY A 54 -7.16 2.62 10.81
CA GLY A 54 -7.92 1.52 10.20
C GLY A 54 -8.79 0.74 11.20
N GLY A 55 -8.62 0.96 12.49
CA GLY A 55 -9.39 0.29 13.54
C GLY A 55 -9.22 -1.22 13.58
N THR A 56 -8.12 -1.74 13.04
CA THR A 56 -7.87 -3.16 12.96
C THR A 56 -7.33 -3.70 14.27
N THR A 57 -7.80 -4.88 14.63
CA THR A 57 -7.40 -5.62 15.84
C THR A 57 -7.28 -7.11 15.54
N HIS A 58 -6.75 -7.88 16.51
CA HIS A 58 -6.70 -9.34 16.45
C HIS A 58 -8.09 -10.00 16.53
N ASP A 59 -9.13 -9.27 16.86
CA ASP A 59 -10.51 -9.79 16.92
C ASP A 59 -11.28 -9.58 15.59
N ASN A 60 -10.74 -8.75 14.68
CA ASN A 60 -11.36 -8.48 13.39
C ASN A 60 -10.47 -8.88 12.19
N TRP A 61 -9.87 -7.96 11.47
CA TRP A 61 -9.15 -8.23 10.24
C TRP A 61 -7.89 -9.10 10.40
N TRP A 62 -7.19 -9.03 11.54
CA TRP A 62 -5.99 -9.84 11.76
C TRP A 62 -6.29 -11.25 12.26
N LYS A 63 -7.51 -11.54 12.72
CA LYS A 63 -7.89 -12.84 13.27
C LYS A 63 -7.72 -14.01 12.30
N ASN A 64 -8.11 -13.83 11.05
CA ASN A 64 -8.00 -14.82 9.98
C ASN A 64 -7.34 -14.22 8.75
N CYS A 65 -6.22 -13.58 8.96
CA CYS A 65 -5.58 -12.69 7.97
C CYS A 65 -5.17 -13.37 6.66
N LYS A 66 -5.00 -14.69 6.64
CA LYS A 66 -4.67 -15.48 5.44
C LYS A 66 -5.88 -16.14 4.78
N VAL A 67 -7.07 -15.95 5.33
CA VAL A 67 -8.30 -16.50 4.77
C VAL A 67 -9.00 -15.43 3.96
N ARG A 68 -9.06 -15.65 2.64
CA ARG A 68 -9.90 -14.83 1.77
C ARG A 68 -11.37 -15.12 2.04
N ASN A 69 -12.11 -14.09 2.39
CA ASN A 69 -13.56 -14.13 2.43
C ASN A 69 -14.13 -13.87 1.00
N ILE A 70 -15.02 -12.90 0.85
CA ILE A 70 -15.52 -12.45 -0.46
C ILE A 70 -14.49 -11.67 -1.25
N ALA A 71 -13.57 -10.97 -0.56
CA ALA A 71 -12.46 -10.19 -1.12
C ALA A 71 -11.28 -10.21 -0.15
N TRP A 72 -10.12 -9.73 -0.61
CA TRP A 72 -8.95 -9.54 0.23
C TRP A 72 -9.12 -8.36 1.19
N ARG A 73 -8.36 -8.38 2.28
CA ARG A 73 -8.31 -7.28 3.27
C ARG A 73 -7.91 -5.97 2.56
N PRO A 74 -8.53 -4.84 2.91
CA PRO A 74 -8.18 -3.57 2.32
C PRO A 74 -6.82 -3.07 2.80
N ASN A 75 -6.15 -2.30 1.95
CA ASN A 75 -5.12 -1.38 2.41
C ASN A 75 -5.76 -0.21 3.19
N LEU A 76 -4.98 0.56 3.93
CA LEU A 76 -5.48 1.79 4.53
C LEU A 76 -5.53 2.92 3.50
N PHE A 77 -4.47 3.02 2.72
CA PHE A 77 -4.31 3.97 1.62
C PHE A 77 -3.91 3.22 0.35
N PHE A 78 -4.70 3.34 -0.69
CA PHE A 78 -4.44 2.72 -1.98
C PHE A 78 -4.62 3.71 -3.12
N ILE A 79 -3.62 3.86 -3.97
CA ILE A 79 -3.68 4.68 -5.17
C ILE A 79 -3.21 3.89 -6.38
N ASN A 80 -3.93 4.02 -7.49
CA ASN A 80 -3.67 3.29 -8.71
C ASN A 80 -3.69 4.25 -9.91
N HIS A 81 -2.62 4.24 -10.70
CA HIS A 81 -2.40 5.15 -11.83
C HIS A 81 -2.58 6.64 -11.45
N CYS A 82 -2.05 7.00 -10.28
CA CYS A 82 -2.07 8.37 -9.78
C CYS A 82 -0.74 9.08 -10.03
N GLU A 83 -0.78 10.41 -10.14
CA GLU A 83 0.39 11.23 -10.43
C GLU A 83 0.45 12.42 -9.48
N ASN A 84 1.65 12.75 -9.02
CA ASN A 84 1.93 13.89 -8.15
C ASN A 84 1.13 13.81 -6.84
N VAL A 85 1.51 12.84 -6.00
CA VAL A 85 0.85 12.57 -4.71
C VAL A 85 1.80 12.94 -3.58
N THR A 86 1.33 13.75 -2.65
CA THR A 86 2.07 14.13 -1.44
C THR A 86 1.27 13.78 -0.19
N MET A 87 1.90 13.03 0.71
CA MET A 87 1.41 12.78 2.06
C MET A 87 2.43 13.36 3.04
N GLN A 88 1.98 14.23 3.94
CA GLN A 88 2.90 14.94 4.84
C GLN A 88 2.33 15.15 6.24
N GLY A 89 3.13 14.84 7.26
CA GLY A 89 2.90 15.20 8.66
C GLY A 89 1.90 14.31 9.41
N ILE A 90 1.09 13.53 8.71
CA ILE A 90 0.02 12.72 9.31
C ILE A 90 0.52 11.40 9.90
N THR A 91 -0.31 10.83 10.76
CA THR A 91 -0.16 9.45 11.23
C THR A 91 -1.15 8.55 10.49
N VAL A 92 -0.70 7.39 10.03
CA VAL A 92 -1.52 6.31 9.49
C VAL A 92 -1.26 5.05 10.29
N GLN A 93 -2.30 4.38 10.77
CA GLN A 93 -2.10 3.26 11.68
C GLN A 93 -3.19 2.19 11.60
N ASN A 94 -2.85 1.00 12.12
CA ASN A 94 -3.76 -0.13 12.28
C ASN A 94 -4.46 -0.51 10.96
N SER A 95 -3.70 -0.62 9.88
CA SER A 95 -4.21 -1.07 8.60
C SER A 95 -4.65 -2.54 8.66
N PRO A 96 -5.72 -2.93 7.99
CA PRO A 96 -6.06 -4.34 7.84
C PRO A 96 -5.01 -5.18 7.13
N CYS A 97 -4.27 -4.57 6.22
CA CYS A 97 -3.21 -5.16 5.41
C CYS A 97 -2.12 -4.12 5.14
N TRP A 98 -1.37 -4.20 4.06
CA TRP A 98 -0.38 -3.20 3.66
C TRP A 98 -0.91 -1.78 3.85
N THR A 99 -0.15 -0.94 4.54
CA THR A 99 -0.70 0.34 5.02
C THR A 99 -0.84 1.35 3.89
N ILE A 100 0.24 1.62 3.17
CA ILE A 100 0.25 2.57 2.04
C ILE A 100 0.71 1.80 0.80
N HIS A 101 -0.18 1.60 -0.15
CA HIS A 101 0.08 0.84 -1.37
C HIS A 101 -0.16 1.72 -2.62
N PRO A 102 0.86 2.44 -3.08
CA PRO A 102 0.82 3.05 -4.41
C PRO A 102 1.09 1.98 -5.47
N TYR A 103 0.29 2.01 -6.53
CA TYR A 103 0.28 1.02 -7.59
C TYR A 103 0.29 1.71 -8.95
N PHE A 104 1.24 1.40 -9.83
CA PHE A 104 1.44 2.08 -11.13
C PHE A 104 1.32 3.61 -11.04
N SER A 105 1.93 4.21 -10.04
CA SER A 105 1.82 5.64 -9.76
C SER A 105 3.19 6.32 -9.76
N ASN A 106 3.23 7.64 -9.98
CA ASN A 106 4.49 8.35 -10.09
C ASN A 106 4.50 9.72 -9.38
N HIS A 107 5.70 10.26 -9.17
CA HIS A 107 5.94 11.52 -8.46
C HIS A 107 5.33 11.52 -7.06
N LEU A 108 5.71 10.52 -6.24
CA LEU A 108 5.16 10.27 -4.92
C LEU A 108 6.06 10.83 -3.82
N LYS A 109 5.49 11.51 -2.84
CA LYS A 109 6.22 12.08 -1.70
C LYS A 109 5.55 11.71 -0.39
N PHE A 110 6.30 11.02 0.47
CA PHE A 110 5.91 10.68 1.84
C PHE A 110 6.88 11.37 2.79
N ILE A 111 6.45 12.49 3.40
CA ILE A 111 7.31 13.39 4.16
C ILE A 111 6.80 13.48 5.61
N ASP A 112 7.66 13.18 6.58
CA ASP A 112 7.31 13.23 8.02
C ASP A 112 6.01 12.46 8.34
N VAL A 113 5.78 11.33 7.69
CA VAL A 113 4.64 10.46 7.94
C VAL A 113 4.98 9.49 9.08
N LYS A 114 4.00 9.19 9.92
CA LYS A 114 4.13 8.16 10.96
C LYS A 114 3.26 6.96 10.59
N ILE A 115 3.89 5.82 10.29
CA ILE A 115 3.20 4.58 9.90
C ILE A 115 3.33 3.59 11.04
N LYS A 116 2.21 3.11 11.58
CA LYS A 116 2.20 2.28 12.78
C LYS A 116 1.24 1.11 12.72
N ALA A 117 1.71 -0.03 13.20
CA ALA A 117 0.91 -1.21 13.53
C ALA A 117 1.60 -1.99 14.64
N PRO A 118 0.90 -2.86 15.40
CA PRO A 118 1.55 -3.77 16.34
C PRO A 118 2.57 -4.68 15.63
N ALA A 119 3.67 -4.97 16.32
CA ALA A 119 4.76 -5.79 15.77
C ALA A 119 4.34 -7.23 15.44
N ASP A 120 3.25 -7.71 15.99
CA ASP A 120 2.68 -9.03 15.78
C ASP A 120 1.50 -9.06 14.79
N SER A 121 1.21 -7.94 14.15
CA SER A 121 0.14 -7.85 13.14
C SER A 121 0.62 -8.35 11.77
N HIS A 122 -0.19 -9.19 11.13
CA HIS A 122 0.18 -9.85 9.88
C HIS A 122 -0.01 -8.97 8.65
N ASN A 123 1.02 -8.90 7.80
CA ASN A 123 1.01 -8.21 6.51
C ASN A 123 0.68 -6.72 6.63
N THR A 124 1.15 -6.10 7.71
CA THR A 124 0.97 -4.66 7.94
C THR A 124 2.20 -3.88 7.50
N ASP A 125 2.73 -4.23 6.33
CA ASP A 125 3.80 -3.50 5.67
C ASP A 125 3.50 -1.99 5.69
N GLY A 126 4.52 -1.17 5.86
CA GLY A 126 4.33 0.27 5.99
C GLY A 126 4.04 0.96 4.66
N LEU A 127 4.94 0.78 3.69
CA LEU A 127 4.85 1.40 2.38
C LEU A 127 5.28 0.41 1.29
N ASP A 128 4.40 0.14 0.36
CA ASP A 128 4.55 -0.85 -0.71
C ASP A 128 4.44 -0.21 -2.09
N PRO A 129 5.45 0.55 -2.55
CA PRO A 129 5.41 1.08 -3.91
C PRO A 129 5.55 -0.09 -4.90
N GLU A 130 4.52 -0.32 -5.70
CA GLU A 130 4.48 -1.38 -6.72
C GLU A 130 4.39 -0.78 -8.12
N SER A 131 5.39 -1.06 -8.94
CA SER A 131 5.47 -0.51 -10.31
C SER A 131 5.36 1.02 -10.35
N CYS A 132 6.06 1.69 -9.44
CA CYS A 132 6.03 3.13 -9.25
C CYS A 132 7.32 3.81 -9.71
N GLU A 133 7.26 5.10 -10.01
CA GLU A 133 8.41 5.91 -10.40
C GLU A 133 8.47 7.21 -9.60
N ASP A 134 9.70 7.69 -9.32
CA ASP A 134 9.95 8.93 -8.55
C ASP A 134 9.28 8.91 -7.16
N VAL A 135 9.80 8.08 -6.27
CA VAL A 135 9.27 7.94 -4.91
C VAL A 135 10.23 8.53 -3.90
N LEU A 136 9.81 9.57 -3.19
CA LEU A 136 10.57 10.17 -2.07
C LEU A 136 9.94 9.78 -0.74
N VAL A 137 10.73 9.16 0.15
CA VAL A 137 10.39 8.92 1.56
C VAL A 137 11.38 9.69 2.43
N LEU A 138 10.92 10.72 3.11
CA LEU A 138 11.77 11.64 3.87
C LEU A 138 11.27 11.83 5.30
N GLY A 139 12.13 11.65 6.28
CA GLY A 139 11.82 11.94 7.69
C GLY A 139 10.70 11.07 8.28
N THR A 140 10.34 9.98 7.62
CA THR A 140 9.19 9.14 7.97
C THR A 140 9.56 8.16 9.09
N TYR A 141 8.65 7.98 10.05
CA TYR A 141 8.74 6.97 11.10
C TYR A 141 7.86 5.76 10.74
N ILE A 142 8.43 4.55 10.75
CA ILE A 142 7.71 3.32 10.45
C ILE A 142 7.97 2.30 11.55
N SER A 143 6.90 1.74 12.12
CA SER A 143 6.94 0.66 13.13
C SER A 143 5.72 -0.22 12.90
N VAL A 144 5.92 -1.41 12.35
CA VAL A 144 4.86 -2.25 11.78
C VAL A 144 5.13 -3.74 12.05
N GLY A 145 4.21 -4.61 11.68
CA GLY A 145 4.29 -6.04 11.93
C GLY A 145 4.80 -6.87 10.73
N ASP A 146 5.15 -6.22 9.63
CA ASP A 146 5.76 -6.83 8.44
C ASP A 146 6.85 -5.88 7.91
N ASP A 147 7.16 -5.82 6.63
CA ASP A 147 8.22 -4.95 6.11
C ASP A 147 7.90 -3.46 6.29
N CYS A 148 8.88 -2.65 6.71
CA CYS A 148 8.68 -1.21 6.81
C CYS A 148 8.46 -0.57 5.45
N ILE A 149 9.30 -0.91 4.47
CA ILE A 149 9.13 -0.55 3.05
C ILE A 149 9.39 -1.82 2.23
N ALA A 150 8.44 -2.22 1.40
CA ALA A 150 8.59 -3.33 0.47
C ALA A 150 8.44 -2.83 -0.97
N ILE A 151 9.57 -2.72 -1.68
CA ILE A 151 9.63 -2.27 -3.06
C ILE A 151 9.17 -3.41 -3.97
N LYS A 152 8.10 -3.20 -4.71
CA LYS A 152 7.46 -4.22 -5.53
C LYS A 152 7.45 -3.85 -7.01
N SER A 153 7.51 -4.87 -7.87
CA SER A 153 7.53 -4.69 -9.34
C SER A 153 6.65 -5.73 -10.03
N GLY A 154 5.57 -6.10 -9.37
CA GLY A 154 4.79 -7.29 -9.71
C GLY A 154 5.52 -8.57 -9.28
N LYS A 155 4.86 -9.70 -9.40
CA LYS A 155 5.44 -11.01 -9.08
C LYS A 155 5.13 -11.97 -10.22
N ILE A 156 6.14 -12.73 -10.66
CA ILE A 156 6.02 -13.75 -11.72
C ILE A 156 5.22 -13.25 -12.95
N TYR A 157 3.92 -13.51 -12.98
CA TYR A 157 3.09 -13.25 -14.17
C TYR A 157 2.88 -11.75 -14.42
N MET A 158 2.59 -10.95 -13.40
CA MET A 158 2.46 -9.51 -13.56
C MET A 158 3.78 -8.87 -13.95
N ALA A 159 4.89 -9.29 -13.33
CA ALA A 159 6.21 -8.80 -13.68
C ALA A 159 6.57 -9.11 -15.14
N GLN A 160 6.26 -10.31 -15.62
CA GLN A 160 6.48 -10.69 -17.01
C GLN A 160 5.56 -9.96 -17.99
N LYS A 161 4.31 -9.76 -17.62
CA LYS A 161 3.30 -9.14 -18.48
C LYS A 161 3.49 -7.64 -18.60
N TYR A 162 3.67 -6.96 -17.50
CA TYR A 162 3.74 -5.50 -17.49
C TYR A 162 5.17 -4.97 -17.62
N ASN A 163 6.13 -5.68 -17.02
CA ASN A 163 7.55 -5.31 -17.02
C ASN A 163 7.78 -3.85 -16.59
N VAL A 164 7.09 -3.42 -15.55
CA VAL A 164 7.21 -2.08 -14.97
C VAL A 164 7.80 -2.19 -13.58
N PRO A 165 9.12 -2.01 -13.42
CA PRO A 165 9.73 -2.00 -12.11
C PRO A 165 9.44 -0.70 -11.35
N THR A 166 9.50 -0.75 -10.03
CA THR A 166 9.60 0.47 -9.22
C THR A 166 11.00 1.04 -9.38
N THR A 167 11.09 2.32 -9.76
CA THR A 167 12.35 2.99 -10.09
C THR A 167 12.47 4.36 -9.43
N ASN A 168 13.70 4.88 -9.38
CA ASN A 168 13.99 6.22 -8.91
C ASN A 168 13.44 6.52 -7.51
N MET A 169 13.71 5.61 -6.55
CA MET A 169 13.26 5.74 -5.17
C MET A 169 14.37 6.28 -4.27
N ILE A 170 14.03 7.27 -3.45
CA ILE A 170 14.90 7.87 -2.45
C ILE A 170 14.28 7.70 -1.07
N VAL A 171 15.00 7.01 -0.18
CA VAL A 171 14.64 6.86 1.24
C VAL A 171 15.73 7.49 2.08
N ARG A 172 15.40 8.52 2.87
CA ARG A 172 16.40 9.20 3.70
C ARG A 172 15.82 9.80 4.97
N GLN A 173 16.67 9.86 6.00
CA GLN A 173 16.34 10.41 7.31
C GLN A 173 15.12 9.74 7.96
N CYS A 174 14.85 8.48 7.63
CA CYS A 174 13.75 7.70 8.17
C CYS A 174 14.16 6.94 9.43
N CYS A 175 13.20 6.71 10.31
CA CYS A 175 13.36 5.84 11.47
C CYS A 175 12.46 4.62 11.28
N MET A 176 13.07 3.45 11.13
CA MET A 176 12.39 2.16 11.03
C MET A 176 12.67 1.38 12.30
N ARG A 177 11.63 0.96 13.00
CA ARG A 177 11.76 0.28 14.27
C ARG A 177 11.21 -1.14 14.11
N ASP A 178 10.16 -1.53 14.60
CA ASP A 178 9.63 -2.88 14.43
C ASP A 178 9.35 -3.18 12.94
N GLY A 179 9.38 -4.43 12.56
CA GLY A 179 9.17 -4.89 11.19
C GLY A 179 10.12 -6.01 10.81
N HIS A 180 9.81 -6.77 9.73
CA HIS A 180 10.65 -7.85 9.26
C HIS A 180 11.87 -7.34 8.50
N GLY A 181 11.70 -6.31 7.67
CA GLY A 181 12.76 -5.65 6.94
C GLY A 181 12.61 -4.13 6.94
N ALA A 182 13.72 -3.40 6.96
CA ALA A 182 13.68 -1.94 6.88
C ALA A 182 13.29 -1.48 5.46
N VAL A 183 14.03 -1.98 4.46
CA VAL A 183 13.73 -1.82 3.04
C VAL A 183 13.99 -3.17 2.37
N THR A 184 12.99 -3.75 1.79
CA THR A 184 13.04 -5.04 1.07
C THR A 184 12.70 -4.86 -0.41
N VAL A 185 13.21 -5.76 -1.25
CA VAL A 185 13.01 -5.75 -2.71
C VAL A 185 12.58 -7.13 -3.18
#